data_539be8ffba123b9f2646a9461e88616e
#
_entry.id   539be8ffba123b9f2646a9461e88616e
#
_cell.length_a   1.000
_cell.length_b   1.000
_cell.length_c   1.000
_cell.angle_alpha   90.00
_cell.angle_beta   90.00
_cell.angle_gamma   90.00
#
_symmetry.space_group_name_H-M   'P 1'
#
loop_
_entity.id
_entity.type
_entity.pdbx_description
1 polymer ?
#
loop_
_entity_poly.entity_id
_entity_poly.type
_entity_poly.pdbx_seq_one_letter_code
_entity_poly.pdbx_strand_id
1 'polypeptide(L)'
;PVALLERLSYEKLEALTQDKVIVKRMNDVYAKFKAYVDAKPDSKRPSVAYFCMEYGLTHVLKIYSGGLGILAGDYLKEASDSNVDMCGVGFLYRYGYFSQSLSMDGQQIANYESQNFGSLPIERVMDENGQPMVVDVPYLNYFVHAYVWKVNVGRVPLYLLDTDKDRKS
;
A
#
# COMPACT_ATOMS: atom_id res chain seq x y z
N PRO A 1 -9.89 6.80 -8.72
CA PRO A 1 -9.70 6.98 -10.18
C PRO A 1 -9.98 5.71 -10.96
N VAL A 2 -9.39 4.54 -10.56
CA VAL A 2 -9.59 3.25 -11.25
C VAL A 2 -11.08 2.89 -11.31
N ALA A 3 -11.78 2.86 -10.18
CA ALA A 3 -13.21 2.57 -10.12
C ALA A 3 -14.08 3.55 -10.94
N LEU A 4 -13.61 4.77 -11.21
CA LEU A 4 -14.29 5.70 -12.11
C LEU A 4 -14.15 5.23 -13.57
N LEU A 5 -12.94 4.86 -13.98
CA LEU A 5 -12.66 4.38 -15.33
C LEU A 5 -13.42 3.07 -15.64
N GLU A 6 -13.49 2.16 -14.68
CA GLU A 6 -14.22 0.89 -14.80
C GLU A 6 -15.74 1.07 -14.99
N ARG A 7 -16.29 2.20 -14.51
CA ARG A 7 -17.73 2.51 -14.62
C ARG A 7 -18.07 3.30 -15.90
N LEU A 8 -17.09 3.76 -16.66
CA LEU A 8 -17.35 4.46 -17.92
C LEU A 8 -17.73 3.47 -19.00
N SER A 9 -18.72 3.85 -19.83
CA SER A 9 -19.04 3.10 -21.06
C SER A 9 -17.89 3.24 -22.07
N TYR A 10 -17.78 2.27 -22.98
CA TYR A 10 -16.79 2.30 -24.04
C TYR A 10 -16.88 3.60 -24.87
N GLU A 11 -18.09 4.00 -25.23
CA GLU A 11 -18.35 5.25 -26.00
C GLU A 11 -17.79 6.49 -25.29
N LYS A 12 -17.96 6.57 -23.95
CA LYS A 12 -17.41 7.69 -23.17
C LYS A 12 -15.88 7.64 -23.11
N LEU A 13 -15.30 6.46 -22.97
CA LEU A 13 -13.84 6.28 -23.01
C LEU A 13 -13.28 6.70 -24.37
N GLU A 14 -13.91 6.26 -25.44
CA GLU A 14 -13.52 6.63 -26.81
C GLU A 14 -13.62 8.14 -27.02
N ALA A 15 -14.72 8.77 -26.63
CA ALA A 15 -14.87 10.23 -26.70
C ALA A 15 -13.76 10.99 -25.95
N LEU A 16 -13.34 10.50 -24.77
CA LEU A 16 -12.23 11.09 -24.01
C LEU A 16 -10.90 10.99 -24.78
N THR A 17 -10.66 9.90 -25.50
CA THR A 17 -9.42 9.75 -26.32
C THR A 17 -9.38 10.67 -27.52
N GLN A 18 -10.53 11.12 -28.01
CA GLN A 18 -10.63 12.06 -29.13
C GLN A 18 -10.55 13.52 -28.68
N ASP A 19 -10.74 13.80 -27.39
CA ASP A 19 -10.61 15.16 -26.85
C ASP A 19 -9.15 15.54 -26.69
N LYS A 20 -8.66 16.37 -27.60
CA LYS A 20 -7.26 16.83 -27.63
C LYS A 20 -6.85 17.59 -26.38
N VAL A 21 -7.77 18.28 -25.70
CA VAL A 21 -7.48 19.06 -24.48
C VAL A 21 -7.27 18.10 -23.33
N ILE A 22 -8.15 17.11 -23.18
CA ILE A 22 -8.04 16.09 -22.15
C ILE A 22 -6.78 15.24 -22.36
N VAL A 23 -6.53 14.77 -23.58
CA VAL A 23 -5.35 13.98 -23.91
C VAL A 23 -4.05 14.77 -23.66
N LYS A 24 -4.00 16.04 -24.05
CA LYS A 24 -2.84 16.90 -23.74
C LYS A 24 -2.61 17.01 -22.24
N ARG A 25 -3.66 17.33 -21.48
CA ARG A 25 -3.56 17.44 -20.01
C ARG A 25 -3.11 16.13 -19.36
N MET A 26 -3.64 15.00 -19.82
CA MET A 26 -3.23 13.66 -19.37
C MET A 26 -1.73 13.44 -19.62
N ASN A 27 -1.25 13.73 -20.82
CA ASN A 27 0.16 13.57 -21.18
C ASN A 27 1.06 14.49 -20.35
N ASP A 28 0.66 15.75 -20.12
CA ASP A 28 1.42 16.69 -19.30
C ASP A 28 1.53 16.22 -17.84
N VAL A 29 0.42 15.69 -17.27
CA VAL A 29 0.40 15.12 -15.90
C VAL A 29 1.23 13.83 -15.86
N TYR A 30 1.10 12.96 -16.86
CA TYR A 30 1.87 11.72 -16.95
C TYR A 30 3.37 11.99 -17.05
N ALA A 31 3.78 12.96 -17.86
CA ALA A 31 5.19 13.34 -17.97
C ALA A 31 5.77 13.81 -16.61
N LYS A 32 5.02 14.63 -15.86
CA LYS A 32 5.43 15.06 -14.52
C LYS A 32 5.51 13.89 -13.54
N PHE A 33 4.51 13.00 -13.58
CA PHE A 33 4.50 11.79 -12.75
C PHE A 33 5.70 10.87 -13.07
N LYS A 34 5.97 10.64 -14.36
CA LYS A 34 7.13 9.84 -14.78
C LYS A 34 8.45 10.47 -14.35
N ALA A 35 8.62 11.77 -14.53
CA ALA A 35 9.82 12.48 -14.09
C ALA A 35 10.02 12.36 -12.56
N TYR A 36 8.94 12.39 -11.80
CA TYR A 36 8.99 12.18 -10.35
C TYR A 36 9.39 10.74 -10.01
N VAL A 37 8.72 9.73 -10.56
CA VAL A 37 8.92 8.33 -10.18
C VAL A 37 10.27 7.79 -10.65
N ASP A 38 10.73 8.23 -11.84
CA ASP A 38 11.96 7.72 -12.46
C ASP A 38 13.24 8.41 -11.93
N ALA A 39 13.10 9.46 -11.11
CA ALA A 39 14.25 10.14 -10.50
C ALA A 39 14.98 9.19 -9.54
N LYS A 40 16.26 8.99 -9.79
CA LYS A 40 17.10 8.13 -8.95
C LYS A 40 17.56 8.87 -7.69
N PRO A 41 17.64 8.18 -6.54
CA PRO A 41 18.17 8.78 -5.32
C PRO A 41 19.66 9.12 -5.46
N ASP A 42 20.15 10.02 -4.59
CA ASP A 42 21.57 10.36 -4.52
C ASP A 42 22.35 9.15 -3.98
N SER A 43 23.21 8.57 -4.82
CA SER A 43 24.03 7.40 -4.47
C SER A 43 25.06 7.66 -3.35
N LYS A 44 25.26 8.91 -2.95
CA LYS A 44 26.13 9.26 -1.81
C LYS A 44 25.44 9.11 -0.46
N ARG A 45 24.10 9.00 -0.47
CA ARG A 45 23.30 8.77 0.74
C ARG A 45 23.21 7.28 1.03
N PRO A 46 23.16 6.87 2.32
CA PRO A 46 22.93 5.46 2.65
C PRO A 46 21.52 5.02 2.27
N SER A 47 21.39 3.75 1.88
CA SER A 47 20.09 3.10 1.76
C SER A 47 19.53 2.80 3.16
N VAL A 48 18.26 3.04 3.37
CA VAL A 48 17.59 2.92 4.68
C VAL A 48 16.43 1.93 4.60
N ALA A 49 16.36 0.98 5.54
CA ALA A 49 15.18 0.17 5.78
C ALA A 49 14.48 0.66 7.06
N TYR A 50 13.23 1.09 6.94
CA TYR A 50 12.43 1.60 8.04
C TYR A 50 11.39 0.58 8.47
N PHE A 51 11.55 0.03 9.65
CA PHE A 51 10.66 -0.98 10.23
C PHE A 51 9.65 -0.30 11.16
N CYS A 52 8.37 -0.47 10.90
CA CYS A 52 7.30 -0.01 11.76
C CYS A 52 6.12 -0.98 11.68
N MET A 53 5.43 -1.17 12.79
CA MET A 53 4.24 -2.03 12.83
C MET A 53 3.00 -1.36 12.23
N GLU A 54 3.02 -0.05 12.00
CA GLU A 54 1.89 0.73 11.50
C GLU A 54 2.34 1.76 10.48
N TYR A 55 1.52 1.95 9.41
CA TYR A 55 1.72 3.00 8.41
C TYR A 55 0.39 3.63 8.01
N GLY A 56 0.17 4.87 8.40
CA GLY A 56 -1.03 5.65 8.07
C GLY A 56 -0.91 6.32 6.71
N LEU A 57 -1.17 5.60 5.63
CA LEU A 57 -1.02 6.09 4.25
C LEU A 57 -2.33 6.61 3.66
N THR A 58 -3.40 5.84 3.80
CA THR A 58 -4.72 6.12 3.21
C THR A 58 -5.81 5.38 3.98
N HIS A 59 -7.05 5.88 3.92
CA HIS A 59 -8.21 5.24 4.52
C HIS A 59 -8.55 3.87 3.92
N VAL A 60 -8.10 3.61 2.69
CA VAL A 60 -8.39 2.34 2.00
C VAL A 60 -7.54 1.20 2.58
N LEU A 61 -6.29 1.49 2.97
CA LEU A 61 -5.37 0.52 3.53
C LEU A 61 -5.33 0.67 5.06
N LYS A 62 -6.08 -0.19 5.74
CA LYS A 62 -6.30 -0.11 7.20
C LYS A 62 -5.19 -0.83 7.96
N ILE A 63 -3.99 -0.29 7.96
CA ILE A 63 -2.80 -0.85 8.61
C ILE A 63 -2.22 0.07 9.70
N TYR A 64 -3.03 0.95 10.27
CA TYR A 64 -2.66 1.81 11.39
C TYR A 64 -3.85 2.09 12.29
N SER A 65 -3.60 2.55 13.51
CA SER A 65 -4.64 2.94 14.45
C SER A 65 -4.46 4.35 15.04
N GLY A 66 -3.24 4.82 15.19
CA GLY A 66 -2.97 6.07 15.90
C GLY A 66 -1.77 6.84 15.37
N GLY A 67 -1.21 7.71 16.24
CA GLY A 67 -0.14 8.66 15.91
C GLY A 67 1.14 8.02 15.41
N LEU A 68 1.48 6.82 15.90
CA LEU A 68 2.65 6.07 15.43
C LEU A 68 2.55 5.80 13.92
N GLY A 69 1.39 5.32 13.46
CA GLY A 69 1.15 5.04 12.05
C GLY A 69 1.10 6.29 11.21
N ILE A 70 0.51 7.37 11.70
CA ILE A 70 0.47 8.66 11.01
C ILE A 70 1.90 9.20 10.79
N LEU A 71 2.73 9.20 11.84
CA LEU A 71 4.12 9.62 11.73
C LEU A 71 4.90 8.76 10.70
N ALA A 72 4.78 7.45 10.78
CA ALA A 72 5.45 6.54 9.88
C ALA A 72 4.99 6.71 8.42
N GLY A 73 3.68 6.89 8.19
CA GLY A 73 3.12 7.14 6.87
C GLY A 73 3.58 8.45 6.26
N ASP A 74 3.56 9.53 7.02
CA ASP A 74 4.02 10.85 6.58
C ASP A 74 5.53 10.84 6.34
N TYR A 75 6.30 10.12 7.16
CA TYR A 75 7.74 9.96 6.96
C TYR A 75 8.07 9.27 5.64
N LEU A 76 7.35 8.20 5.26
CA LEU A 76 7.55 7.56 3.95
C LEU A 76 7.18 8.48 2.78
N LYS A 77 6.10 9.27 2.92
CA LYS A 77 5.69 10.24 1.89
C LYS A 77 6.77 11.31 1.70
N GLU A 78 7.26 11.88 2.79
CA GLU A 78 8.35 12.88 2.75
C GLU A 78 9.65 12.28 2.21
N ALA A 79 10.02 11.06 2.61
CA ALA A 79 11.18 10.37 2.07
C ALA A 79 11.08 10.17 0.55
N SER A 80 9.87 9.88 0.05
CA SER A 80 9.61 9.79 -1.37
C SER A 80 9.78 11.16 -2.05
N ASP A 81 9.23 12.24 -1.49
CA ASP A 81 9.31 13.58 -2.07
C ASP A 81 10.74 14.12 -2.04
N SER A 82 11.48 13.84 -0.98
CA SER A 82 12.89 14.16 -0.82
C SER A 82 13.85 13.21 -1.56
N ASN A 83 13.32 12.24 -2.30
CA ASN A 83 14.09 11.27 -3.09
C ASN A 83 15.16 10.53 -2.26
N VAL A 84 14.77 10.07 -1.07
CA VAL A 84 15.64 9.27 -0.20
C VAL A 84 15.62 7.82 -0.65
N ASP A 85 16.79 7.17 -0.68
CA ASP A 85 16.90 5.72 -0.92
C ASP A 85 16.43 4.97 0.33
N MET A 86 15.13 4.62 0.35
CA MET A 86 14.47 4.03 1.50
C MET A 86 13.47 2.96 1.08
N CYS A 87 13.31 1.95 1.92
CA CYS A 87 12.14 1.08 1.90
C CYS A 87 11.50 1.01 3.29
N GLY A 88 10.19 0.83 3.34
CA GLY A 88 9.45 0.52 4.56
C GLY A 88 9.24 -0.99 4.69
N VAL A 89 9.18 -1.48 5.93
CA VAL A 89 8.78 -2.87 6.24
C VAL A 89 7.78 -2.84 7.40
N GLY A 90 6.64 -3.52 7.23
CA GLY A 90 5.58 -3.57 8.23
C GLY A 90 4.70 -4.80 8.11
N PHE A 91 3.52 -4.74 8.72
CA PHE A 91 2.55 -5.83 8.70
C PHE A 91 1.33 -5.51 7.85
N LEU A 92 0.82 -6.53 7.16
CA LEU A 92 -0.47 -6.48 6.49
C LEU A 92 -1.51 -7.14 7.41
N TYR A 93 -2.24 -6.30 8.13
CA TYR A 93 -3.27 -6.78 9.04
C TYR A 93 -4.50 -7.26 8.26
N ARG A 94 -4.95 -8.49 8.53
CA ARG A 94 -6.21 -9.02 7.98
C ARG A 94 -7.40 -8.21 8.48
N TYR A 95 -7.40 -7.87 9.76
CA TYR A 95 -8.40 -7.03 10.38
C TYR A 95 -7.76 -5.68 10.68
N GLY A 96 -8.27 -4.62 10.07
CA GLY A 96 -7.86 -3.25 10.37
C GLY A 96 -8.36 -2.80 11.72
N TYR A 97 -8.16 -1.52 12.04
CA TYR A 97 -8.70 -0.95 13.27
C TYR A 97 -10.24 -1.07 13.25
N PHE A 98 -10.82 -1.45 14.38
CA PHE A 98 -12.25 -1.68 14.50
C PHE A 98 -13.07 -0.39 14.30
N SER A 99 -14.27 -0.53 13.75
CA SER A 99 -15.27 0.53 13.75
C SER A 99 -16.24 0.34 14.93
N GLN A 100 -16.80 1.44 15.41
CA GLN A 100 -17.70 1.42 16.54
C GLN A 100 -19.13 1.71 16.08
N SER A 101 -20.09 0.96 16.62
CA SER A 101 -21.51 1.26 16.53
C SER A 101 -22.15 1.22 17.92
N LEU A 102 -23.34 1.76 18.03
CA LEU A 102 -24.14 1.66 19.26
C LEU A 102 -25.28 0.67 19.04
N SER A 103 -25.53 -0.17 20.02
CA SER A 103 -26.72 -1.00 20.10
C SER A 103 -27.96 -0.15 20.41
N MET A 104 -29.15 -0.75 20.34
CA MET A 104 -30.42 -0.07 20.64
C MET A 104 -30.51 0.40 22.09
N ASP A 105 -29.80 -0.26 23.00
CA ASP A 105 -29.72 0.07 24.43
C ASP A 105 -28.50 0.95 24.77
N GLY A 106 -27.82 1.50 23.76
CA GLY A 106 -26.72 2.46 23.92
C GLY A 106 -25.36 1.85 24.27
N GLN A 107 -25.21 0.52 24.13
CA GLN A 107 -23.94 -0.16 24.38
C GLN A 107 -23.02 -0.05 23.15
N GLN A 108 -21.73 0.12 23.39
CA GLN A 108 -20.72 0.13 22.33
C GLN A 108 -20.52 -1.27 21.76
N ILE A 109 -20.57 -1.37 20.45
CA ILE A 109 -20.22 -2.58 19.69
C ILE A 109 -18.97 -2.31 18.88
N ALA A 110 -17.96 -3.17 19.03
CA ALA A 110 -16.74 -3.15 18.21
C ALA A 110 -16.93 -4.07 17.00
N ASN A 111 -16.83 -3.51 15.80
CA ASN A 111 -16.98 -4.23 14.54
C ASN A 111 -15.60 -4.42 13.91
N TYR A 112 -15.21 -5.68 13.69
CA TYR A 112 -13.97 -6.06 13.04
C TYR A 112 -14.26 -6.56 11.64
N GLU A 113 -13.86 -5.78 10.63
CA GLU A 113 -14.03 -6.13 9.23
C GLU A 113 -12.71 -6.65 8.64
N SER A 114 -12.77 -7.81 7.98
CA SER A 114 -11.59 -8.32 7.29
C SER A 114 -11.34 -7.54 6.00
N GLN A 115 -10.08 -7.20 5.75
CA GLN A 115 -9.67 -6.57 4.50
C GLN A 115 -9.61 -7.60 3.36
N ASN A 116 -10.17 -7.24 2.22
CA ASN A 116 -9.99 -8.00 0.98
C ASN A 116 -8.74 -7.49 0.25
N PHE A 117 -7.62 -8.17 0.42
CA PHE A 117 -6.33 -7.76 -0.15
C PHE A 117 -6.35 -7.66 -1.67
N GLY A 118 -7.18 -8.45 -2.36
CA GLY A 118 -7.32 -8.40 -3.82
C GLY A 118 -7.95 -7.11 -4.35
N SER A 119 -8.65 -6.34 -3.50
CA SER A 119 -9.26 -5.06 -3.86
C SER A 119 -8.46 -3.84 -3.40
N LEU A 120 -7.34 -4.04 -2.71
CA LEU A 120 -6.48 -2.98 -2.22
C LEU A 120 -5.42 -2.57 -3.27
N PRO A 121 -4.91 -1.34 -3.20
CA PRO A 121 -3.83 -0.87 -4.08
C PRO A 121 -2.46 -1.43 -3.65
N ILE A 122 -2.38 -2.74 -3.51
CA ILE A 122 -1.20 -3.49 -3.13
C ILE A 122 -0.97 -4.62 -4.13
N GLU A 123 0.27 -5.03 -4.31
CA GLU A 123 0.64 -6.13 -5.18
C GLU A 123 1.40 -7.20 -4.41
N ARG A 124 1.17 -8.47 -4.74
CA ARG A 124 1.94 -9.56 -4.16
C ARG A 124 3.32 -9.61 -4.79
N VAL A 125 4.36 -9.66 -3.98
CA VAL A 125 5.72 -9.83 -4.47
C VAL A 125 5.91 -11.27 -4.92
N MET A 126 6.46 -11.46 -6.12
CA MET A 126 6.77 -12.76 -6.68
C MET A 126 8.26 -13.01 -6.64
N ASP A 127 8.65 -14.27 -6.50
CA ASP A 127 10.04 -14.71 -6.63
C ASP A 127 10.47 -14.84 -8.10
N GLU A 128 11.71 -15.27 -8.34
CA GLU A 128 12.28 -15.46 -9.68
C GLU A 128 11.55 -16.54 -10.51
N ASN A 129 10.81 -17.43 -9.84
CA ASN A 129 10.03 -18.51 -10.48
C ASN A 129 8.56 -18.11 -10.70
N GLY A 130 8.19 -16.87 -10.38
CA GLY A 130 6.81 -16.39 -10.45
C GLY A 130 5.89 -16.93 -9.36
N GLN A 131 6.47 -17.48 -8.27
CA GLN A 131 5.71 -17.90 -7.10
C GLN A 131 5.64 -16.77 -6.06
N PRO A 132 4.58 -16.71 -5.24
CA PRO A 132 4.50 -15.73 -4.17
C PRO A 132 5.70 -15.82 -3.23
N MET A 133 6.40 -14.69 -3.06
CA MET A 133 7.55 -14.61 -2.15
C MET A 133 7.10 -14.85 -0.72
N VAL A 134 7.83 -15.72 -0.02
CA VAL A 134 7.63 -16.04 1.40
C VAL A 134 8.91 -15.73 2.15
N VAL A 135 8.77 -15.07 3.29
CA VAL A 135 9.85 -14.83 4.24
C VAL A 135 9.62 -15.67 5.47
N ASP A 136 10.65 -16.38 5.88
CA ASP A 136 10.64 -17.20 7.09
C ASP A 136 11.34 -16.44 8.21
N VAL A 137 10.56 -16.07 9.22
CA VAL A 137 11.07 -15.36 10.41
C VAL A 137 11.26 -16.35 11.55
N PRO A 138 12.50 -16.58 12.02
CA PRO A 138 12.74 -17.48 13.15
C PRO A 138 12.17 -16.87 14.44
N TYR A 139 11.40 -17.67 15.17
CA TYR A 139 10.79 -17.26 16.43
C TYR A 139 10.89 -18.40 17.46
N LEU A 140 11.76 -18.20 18.45
CA LEU A 140 12.03 -19.19 19.52
C LEU A 140 12.25 -20.61 18.95
N ASN A 141 11.22 -21.45 18.93
CA ASN A 141 11.27 -22.87 18.52
C ASN A 141 10.53 -23.16 17.21
N TYR A 142 10.05 -22.13 16.48
CA TYR A 142 9.33 -22.31 15.21
C TYR A 142 9.64 -21.15 14.27
N PHE A 143 9.22 -21.29 13.01
CA PHE A 143 9.30 -20.24 12.01
C PHE A 143 7.90 -19.67 11.78
N VAL A 144 7.83 -18.35 11.64
CA VAL A 144 6.63 -17.66 11.13
C VAL A 144 6.84 -17.41 9.65
N HIS A 145 5.95 -17.96 8.84
CA HIS A 145 5.97 -17.79 7.39
C HIS A 145 5.07 -16.61 6.99
N ALA A 146 5.61 -15.66 6.24
CA ALA A 146 4.85 -14.51 5.80
C ALA A 146 4.94 -14.33 4.28
N TYR A 147 3.80 -14.13 3.62
CA TYR A 147 3.78 -13.60 2.26
C TYR A 147 4.19 -12.14 2.27
N VAL A 148 4.87 -11.72 1.21
CA VAL A 148 5.28 -10.33 1.03
C VAL A 148 4.36 -9.64 0.05
N TRP A 149 3.78 -8.52 0.49
CA TRP A 149 3.02 -7.60 -0.34
C TRP A 149 3.77 -6.28 -0.46
N LYS A 150 3.54 -5.55 -1.53
CA LYS A 150 4.20 -4.27 -1.80
C LYS A 150 3.19 -3.17 -2.05
N VAL A 151 3.46 -2.02 -1.49
CA VAL A 151 2.78 -0.74 -1.74
C VAL A 151 3.80 0.26 -2.24
N ASN A 152 3.51 0.96 -3.31
CA ASN A 152 4.36 2.04 -3.77
C ASN A 152 3.90 3.36 -3.14
N VAL A 153 4.70 3.88 -2.21
CA VAL A 153 4.51 5.22 -1.61
C VAL A 153 5.36 6.20 -2.41
N GLY A 154 4.84 6.60 -3.57
CA GLY A 154 5.63 7.31 -4.57
C GLY A 154 6.83 6.48 -5.02
N ARG A 155 8.06 6.91 -4.70
CA ARG A 155 9.33 6.21 -5.01
C ARG A 155 9.70 5.16 -3.97
N VAL A 156 9.19 5.30 -2.74
CA VAL A 156 9.53 4.42 -1.61
C VAL A 156 8.65 3.18 -1.63
N PRO A 157 9.21 1.98 -1.79
CA PRO A 157 8.46 0.75 -1.63
C PRO A 157 8.21 0.47 -0.14
N LEU A 158 6.98 0.11 0.20
CA LEU A 158 6.61 -0.41 1.50
C LEU A 158 6.28 -1.90 1.35
N TYR A 159 7.04 -2.75 2.01
CA TYR A 159 6.83 -4.18 2.07
C TYR A 159 6.01 -4.54 3.31
N LEU A 160 4.93 -5.28 3.11
CA LEU A 160 4.00 -5.67 4.16
C LEU A 160 3.99 -7.19 4.30
N LEU A 161 4.22 -7.67 5.51
CA LEU A 161 4.26 -9.08 5.85
C LEU A 161 2.86 -9.58 6.23
N ASP A 162 2.38 -10.59 5.51
CA ASP A 162 1.10 -11.25 5.68
C ASP A 162 1.32 -12.67 6.23
N THR A 163 1.02 -12.85 7.51
CA THR A 163 1.20 -14.12 8.23
C THR A 163 -0.02 -15.05 8.13
N ASP A 164 -1.03 -14.71 7.34
CA ASP A 164 -2.28 -15.48 7.21
C ASP A 164 -2.06 -16.86 6.52
N LYS A 165 -0.85 -17.09 6.00
CA LYS A 165 -0.43 -18.38 5.43
C LYS A 165 -0.51 -19.52 6.45
N ASP A 166 -0.13 -19.25 7.70
CA ASP A 166 -0.04 -20.26 8.75
C ASP A 166 -1.39 -20.72 9.30
N ARG A 167 -2.49 -20.01 8.97
CA ARG A 167 -3.84 -20.38 9.43
C ARG A 167 -4.51 -21.50 8.61
N LYS A 168 -3.89 -21.97 7.52
CA LYS A 168 -4.42 -23.00 6.62
C LYS A 168 -3.72 -24.35 6.73
N SER A 169 -2.80 -24.50 7.68
CA SER A 169 -2.14 -25.76 7.99
C SER A 169 -2.78 -26.47 9.19
#